data_534db74cd535f47b6c3901b8f3b22128
#
_entry.id   534db74cd535f47b6c3901b8f3b22128
#
_cell.length_a   1.000
_cell.length_b   1.000
_cell.length_c   1.000
_cell.angle_alpha   90.00
_cell.angle_beta   90.00
_cell.angle_gamma   90.00
#
_symmetry.space_group_name_H-M   'P 1'
#
loop_
_entity.id
_entity.type
_entity.pdbx_description
1 polymer ?
#
loop_
_entity_poly.entity_id
_entity_poly.type
_entity_poly.pdbx_seq_one_letter_code
_entity_poly.pdbx_strand_id
1 'polypeptide(L)'
;MQRVISSFIVAVCVLGAPFVESQGSFGSSFGAPDLLAPEQAFIVSQPQADVIEIAIADGIYLYDERTIVQNDTGDILETTRSASEMYDDPLLGPTAIHKKRLRMTVSSAPNLMVLTYQGCADIGFCYPPQQAELSFSR
;
A
#
# COMPACT_ATOMS: atom_id res chain seq x y z
N MET A 1 -27.73 65.02 36.99
CA MET A 1 -28.48 65.29 35.76
C MET A 1 -28.55 63.94 34.96
N GLN A 2 -29.75 63.52 34.81
CA GLN A 2 -30.25 62.29 34.28
C GLN A 2 -30.14 62.28 32.80
N ARG A 3 -29.65 61.19 32.18
CA ARG A 3 -30.08 60.75 30.81
C ARG A 3 -30.08 59.23 30.70
N VAL A 4 -31.27 58.73 30.70
CA VAL A 4 -31.69 57.39 30.40
C VAL A 4 -31.56 57.23 28.86
N ILE A 5 -30.82 56.23 28.41
CA ILE A 5 -30.87 55.83 27.01
C ILE A 5 -31.28 54.36 26.98
N SER A 6 -32.48 54.19 26.46
CA SER A 6 -33.21 52.94 26.24
C SER A 6 -32.44 51.99 25.29
N SER A 7 -32.18 50.80 25.76
CA SER A 7 -31.55 49.75 24.95
C SER A 7 -32.62 48.94 24.21
N PHE A 8 -32.68 49.10 22.93
CA PHE A 8 -33.47 48.21 22.06
C PHE A 8 -32.76 46.88 21.89
N ILE A 9 -33.33 45.85 22.44
CA ILE A 9 -32.90 44.46 22.20
C ILE A 9 -33.58 44.02 20.92
N VAL A 10 -32.79 43.91 19.85
CA VAL A 10 -33.20 43.23 18.62
C VAL A 10 -32.90 41.75 18.79
N ALA A 11 -33.93 40.97 19.01
CA ALA A 11 -33.85 39.50 18.98
C ALA A 11 -33.77 39.04 17.54
N VAL A 12 -32.58 38.65 17.11
CA VAL A 12 -32.38 37.93 15.83
C VAL A 12 -32.63 36.44 16.08
N CYS A 13 -33.81 35.97 15.67
CA CYS A 13 -34.10 34.56 15.53
C CYS A 13 -33.28 33.98 14.36
N VAL A 14 -32.14 33.37 14.65
CA VAL A 14 -31.44 32.52 13.70
C VAL A 14 -32.15 31.17 13.68
N LEU A 15 -32.98 30.97 12.69
CA LEU A 15 -33.52 29.67 12.33
C LEU A 15 -32.36 28.79 11.84
N GLY A 16 -31.77 28.03 12.76
CA GLY A 16 -30.79 26.98 12.44
C GLY A 16 -31.51 25.84 11.71
N ALA A 17 -31.36 25.79 10.41
CA ALA A 17 -31.70 24.58 9.66
C ALA A 17 -30.73 23.46 10.03
N PRO A 18 -31.20 22.24 10.38
CA PRO A 18 -30.32 21.14 10.59
C PRO A 18 -29.68 20.76 9.24
N PHE A 19 -28.38 20.91 9.15
CA PHE A 19 -27.59 20.36 8.07
C PHE A 19 -27.65 18.84 8.24
N VAL A 20 -28.49 18.18 7.48
CA VAL A 20 -28.50 16.73 7.36
C VAL A 20 -27.28 16.38 6.51
N GLU A 21 -26.18 16.04 7.17
CA GLU A 21 -25.09 15.33 6.52
C GLU A 21 -25.62 13.96 6.11
N SER A 22 -26.03 13.87 4.86
CA SER A 22 -26.28 12.59 4.20
C SER A 22 -24.94 11.88 4.03
N GLN A 23 -24.53 11.13 5.04
CA GLN A 23 -23.51 10.12 4.89
C GLN A 23 -24.10 9.03 4.00
N GLY A 24 -23.91 9.22 2.71
CA GLY A 24 -24.16 8.19 1.72
C GLY A 24 -23.21 7.03 1.98
N SER A 25 -23.63 6.12 2.84
CA SER A 25 -23.06 4.79 2.96
C SER A 25 -23.36 4.08 1.64
N PHE A 26 -22.47 4.20 0.67
CA PHE A 26 -22.47 3.31 -0.48
C PHE A 26 -22.01 1.93 0.02
N GLY A 27 -22.94 1.22 0.65
CA GLY A 27 -22.82 -0.19 0.89
C GLY A 27 -22.89 -0.93 -0.45
N SER A 28 -21.78 -1.01 -1.16
CA SER A 28 -21.63 -1.92 -2.29
C SER A 28 -21.44 -3.34 -1.76
N SER A 29 -22.52 -3.92 -1.31
CA SER A 29 -22.62 -5.35 -1.03
C SER A 29 -22.90 -6.12 -2.33
N PHE A 30 -22.10 -5.90 -3.35
CA PHE A 30 -21.92 -6.88 -4.41
C PHE A 30 -20.75 -7.73 -3.97
N GLY A 31 -20.94 -9.05 -3.76
CA GLY A 31 -19.92 -10.00 -3.30
C GLY A 31 -18.63 -9.99 -4.12
N ALA A 32 -17.89 -8.91 -4.02
CA ALA A 32 -16.49 -8.89 -4.38
C ALA A 32 -15.80 -9.82 -3.39
N PRO A 33 -14.98 -10.77 -3.87
CA PRO A 33 -14.14 -11.55 -2.97
C PRO A 33 -13.39 -10.58 -2.06
N ASP A 34 -13.21 -10.95 -0.78
CA ASP A 34 -12.46 -10.15 0.20
C ASP A 34 -11.00 -10.01 -0.25
N LEU A 35 -10.77 -9.05 -1.15
CA LEU A 35 -9.43 -8.69 -1.59
C LEU A 35 -8.77 -7.90 -0.47
N LEU A 36 -7.63 -8.42 -0.02
CA LEU A 36 -6.79 -7.69 0.92
C LEU A 36 -6.30 -6.39 0.29
N ALA A 37 -6.21 -5.33 1.09
CA ALA A 37 -5.52 -4.13 0.66
C ALA A 37 -4.03 -4.45 0.38
N PRO A 38 -3.35 -3.73 -0.52
CA PRO A 38 -1.95 -4.02 -0.86
C PRO A 38 -1.04 -4.13 0.37
N GLU A 39 -1.24 -3.30 1.38
CA GLU A 39 -0.47 -3.27 2.63
C GLU A 39 -0.72 -4.49 3.53
N GLN A 40 -1.82 -5.20 3.31
CA GLN A 40 -2.16 -6.45 3.98
C GLN A 40 -1.73 -7.66 3.16
N ALA A 41 -1.77 -7.52 1.84
CA ALA A 41 -1.35 -8.56 0.90
C ALA A 41 0.17 -8.75 0.89
N PHE A 42 0.92 -7.65 1.02
CA PHE A 42 2.38 -7.62 0.99
C PHE A 42 2.93 -6.78 2.14
N ILE A 43 3.58 -7.42 3.09
CA ILE A 43 4.21 -6.73 4.22
C ILE A 43 5.71 -6.68 3.99
N VAL A 44 6.21 -5.49 3.67
CA VAL A 44 7.63 -5.23 3.45
C VAL A 44 8.32 -4.92 4.77
N SER A 45 9.47 -5.53 4.99
CA SER A 45 10.33 -5.28 6.14
C SER A 45 11.81 -5.27 5.73
N GLN A 46 12.63 -4.57 6.51
CA GLN A 46 14.08 -4.49 6.32
C GLN A 46 14.78 -4.89 7.63
N PRO A 47 14.96 -6.20 7.89
CA PRO A 47 15.55 -6.68 9.14
C PRO A 47 17.03 -6.33 9.31
N GLN A 48 17.74 -6.12 8.20
CA GLN A 48 19.15 -5.66 8.18
C GLN A 48 19.31 -4.66 7.02
N ALA A 49 20.40 -3.89 7.05
CA ALA A 49 20.66 -2.86 6.05
C ALA A 49 20.60 -3.37 4.59
N ASP A 50 21.08 -4.57 4.39
CA ASP A 50 21.19 -5.24 3.09
C ASP A 50 20.11 -6.31 2.85
N VAL A 51 19.21 -6.56 3.81
CA VAL A 51 18.19 -7.61 3.73
C VAL A 51 16.80 -7.01 3.66
N ILE A 52 16.06 -7.40 2.63
CA ILE A 52 14.66 -7.05 2.42
C ILE A 52 13.83 -8.32 2.49
N GLU A 53 12.74 -8.28 3.23
CA GLU A 53 11.75 -9.35 3.28
C GLU A 53 10.36 -8.81 2.91
N ILE A 54 9.65 -9.59 2.10
CA ILE A 54 8.23 -9.36 1.78
C ILE A 54 7.47 -10.59 2.25
N ALA A 55 6.64 -10.42 3.28
CA ALA A 55 5.66 -11.44 3.64
C ALA A 55 4.45 -11.29 2.72
N ILE A 56 4.01 -12.42 2.17
CA ILE A 56 2.95 -12.50 1.15
C ILE A 56 1.79 -13.28 1.77
N ALA A 57 0.60 -12.69 1.76
CA ALA A 57 -0.59 -13.31 2.32
C ALA A 57 -1.01 -14.57 1.55
N ASP A 58 -1.74 -15.45 2.22
CA ASP A 58 -2.26 -16.67 1.59
C ASP A 58 -3.20 -16.34 0.42
N GLY A 59 -3.10 -17.12 -0.66
CA GLY A 59 -3.87 -16.89 -1.89
C GLY A 59 -3.33 -15.74 -2.75
N ILE A 60 -2.15 -15.22 -2.44
CA ILE A 60 -1.47 -14.15 -3.18
C ILE A 60 -0.07 -14.62 -3.56
N TYR A 61 0.41 -14.13 -4.69
CA TYR A 61 1.77 -14.38 -5.16
C TYR A 61 2.41 -13.10 -5.70
N LEU A 62 3.73 -13.09 -5.69
CA LEU A 62 4.56 -11.98 -6.12
C LEU A 62 5.39 -12.40 -7.35
N TYR A 63 5.43 -11.58 -8.38
CA TYR A 63 6.27 -11.83 -9.55
C TYR A 63 7.74 -11.57 -9.27
N ASP A 64 8.60 -12.54 -9.51
CA ASP A 64 10.06 -12.39 -9.32
C ASP A 64 10.64 -11.28 -10.21
N GLU A 65 10.34 -11.32 -11.50
CA GLU A 65 10.85 -10.35 -12.49
C GLU A 65 10.32 -8.93 -12.31
N ARG A 66 9.18 -8.77 -11.63
CA ARG A 66 8.57 -7.47 -11.34
C ARG A 66 8.93 -6.94 -9.95
N THR A 67 9.87 -7.58 -9.29
CA THR A 67 10.38 -7.14 -7.99
C THR A 67 11.79 -6.60 -8.20
N ILE A 68 11.94 -5.29 -8.10
CA ILE A 68 13.16 -4.56 -8.45
C ILE A 68 13.56 -3.67 -7.28
N VAL A 69 14.85 -3.67 -6.94
CA VAL A 69 15.45 -2.76 -5.96
C VAL A 69 16.33 -1.76 -6.70
N GLN A 70 16.13 -0.49 -6.43
CA GLN A 70 16.88 0.62 -7.02
C GLN A 70 17.49 1.49 -5.94
N ASN A 71 18.58 2.19 -6.29
CA ASN A 71 19.13 3.25 -5.46
C ASN A 71 18.36 4.57 -5.70
N ASP A 72 18.76 5.64 -5.03
CA ASP A 72 18.19 6.99 -5.14
C ASP A 72 18.39 7.63 -6.52
N THR A 73 19.33 7.15 -7.33
CA THR A 73 19.57 7.59 -8.70
C THR A 73 18.80 6.79 -9.75
N GLY A 74 18.09 5.71 -9.31
CA GLY A 74 17.29 4.84 -10.16
C GLY A 74 18.05 3.66 -10.76
N ASP A 75 19.31 3.43 -10.37
CA ASP A 75 20.06 2.26 -10.82
C ASP A 75 19.57 0.99 -10.14
N ILE A 76 19.41 -0.07 -10.91
CA ILE A 76 19.00 -1.37 -10.38
C ILE A 76 20.14 -2.00 -9.59
N LEU A 77 19.84 -2.41 -8.36
CA LEU A 77 20.77 -3.07 -7.48
C LEU A 77 20.73 -4.59 -7.66
N GLU A 78 21.91 -5.21 -7.64
CA GLU A 78 22.01 -6.69 -7.66
C GLU A 78 21.48 -7.26 -6.35
N THR A 79 20.62 -8.28 -6.48
CA THR A 79 20.02 -8.97 -5.35
C THR A 79 20.15 -10.48 -5.47
N THR A 80 20.50 -11.12 -4.36
CA THR A 80 20.34 -12.59 -4.22
C THR A 80 18.98 -12.84 -3.57
N ARG A 81 18.19 -13.76 -4.14
CA ARG A 81 16.79 -14.00 -3.74
C ARG A 81 16.59 -15.41 -3.22
N SER A 82 15.61 -15.59 -2.35
CA SER A 82 15.10 -16.92 -2.02
C SER A 82 14.51 -17.59 -3.26
N ALA A 83 14.41 -18.94 -3.22
CA ALA A 83 13.91 -19.73 -4.35
C ALA A 83 12.50 -19.28 -4.76
N SER A 84 12.30 -19.16 -6.07
CA SER A 84 10.99 -18.96 -6.70
C SER A 84 10.42 -20.30 -7.17
N GLU A 85 9.12 -20.34 -7.45
CA GLU A 85 8.46 -21.45 -8.13
C GLU A 85 7.97 -21.01 -9.52
N MET A 86 7.94 -21.94 -10.46
CA MET A 86 7.33 -21.69 -11.78
C MET A 86 5.82 -21.84 -11.68
N TYR A 87 5.12 -20.85 -12.19
CA TYR A 87 3.67 -20.78 -12.23
C TYR A 87 3.20 -20.45 -13.64
N ASP A 88 2.18 -21.16 -14.11
CA ASP A 88 1.57 -20.86 -15.41
C ASP A 88 0.48 -19.80 -15.21
N ASP A 89 0.92 -18.55 -15.30
CA ASP A 89 0.05 -17.39 -15.07
C ASP A 89 -0.95 -17.22 -16.23
N PRO A 90 -2.25 -17.04 -15.97
CA PRO A 90 -3.26 -16.89 -17.02
C PRO A 90 -3.03 -15.72 -17.98
N LEU A 91 -2.30 -14.69 -17.56
CA LEU A 91 -2.03 -13.48 -18.33
C LEU A 91 -0.63 -13.46 -18.94
N LEU A 92 0.36 -14.01 -18.24
CA LEU A 92 1.77 -13.93 -18.61
C LEU A 92 2.34 -15.26 -19.12
N GLY A 93 1.66 -16.39 -18.90
CA GLY A 93 2.19 -17.72 -19.13
C GLY A 93 3.21 -18.14 -18.07
N PRO A 94 4.15 -19.06 -18.39
CA PRO A 94 5.13 -19.55 -17.42
C PRO A 94 5.98 -18.41 -16.85
N THR A 95 5.88 -18.17 -15.56
CA THR A 95 6.59 -17.09 -14.86
C THR A 95 7.06 -17.54 -13.48
N ALA A 96 8.16 -16.96 -13.00
CA ALA A 96 8.69 -17.21 -11.67
C ALA A 96 7.93 -16.34 -10.64
N ILE A 97 7.44 -17.00 -9.61
CA ILE A 97 6.69 -16.33 -8.52
C ILE A 97 7.22 -16.73 -7.14
N HIS A 98 6.86 -15.91 -6.17
CA HIS A 98 7.06 -16.19 -4.75
C HIS A 98 5.71 -16.24 -4.03
N LYS A 99 5.54 -17.24 -3.18
CA LYS A 99 4.40 -17.38 -2.26
C LYS A 99 4.91 -17.34 -0.82
N LYS A 100 4.08 -16.83 0.09
CA LYS A 100 4.35 -16.72 1.54
C LYS A 100 5.46 -15.74 1.88
N ARG A 101 6.62 -15.83 1.27
CA ARG A 101 7.75 -14.95 1.58
C ARG A 101 8.74 -14.87 0.42
N LEU A 102 9.20 -13.64 0.16
CA LEU A 102 10.41 -13.38 -0.61
C LEU A 102 11.45 -12.74 0.33
N ARG A 103 12.65 -13.30 0.36
CA ARG A 103 13.81 -12.71 1.03
C ARG A 103 14.85 -12.35 -0.02
N MET A 104 15.36 -11.13 0.05
CA MET A 104 16.39 -10.62 -0.84
C MET A 104 17.57 -10.08 -0.03
N THR A 105 18.78 -10.30 -0.54
CA THR A 105 19.99 -9.66 -0.01
C THR A 105 20.59 -8.81 -1.11
N VAL A 106 20.83 -7.52 -0.83
CA VAL A 106 21.38 -6.54 -1.75
C VAL A 106 22.88 -6.54 -1.64
N SER A 107 23.61 -6.79 -2.73
CA SER A 107 25.07 -6.95 -2.73
C SER A 107 25.84 -5.70 -2.28
N SER A 108 25.30 -4.51 -2.49
CA SER A 108 25.89 -3.22 -2.11
C SER A 108 24.77 -2.25 -1.71
N ALA A 109 24.19 -2.48 -0.52
CA ALA A 109 23.04 -1.72 -0.06
C ALA A 109 23.43 -0.27 0.29
N PRO A 110 22.90 0.73 -0.42
CA PRO A 110 23.02 2.13 -0.05
C PRO A 110 22.10 2.46 1.14
N ASN A 111 22.23 3.68 1.69
CA ASN A 111 21.39 4.10 2.82
C ASN A 111 19.91 4.25 2.46
N LEU A 112 19.61 4.55 1.20
CA LEU A 112 18.26 4.68 0.67
C LEU A 112 18.08 3.76 -0.54
N MET A 113 17.03 2.96 -0.52
CA MET A 113 16.63 2.09 -1.61
C MET A 113 15.14 2.25 -1.89
N VAL A 114 14.75 2.04 -3.13
CA VAL A 114 13.35 1.97 -3.55
C VAL A 114 13.08 0.55 -4.04
N LEU A 115 12.15 -0.12 -3.38
CA LEU A 115 11.65 -1.42 -3.79
C LEU A 115 10.37 -1.21 -4.60
N THR A 116 10.35 -1.70 -5.83
CA THR A 116 9.13 -1.80 -6.64
C THR A 116 8.76 -3.27 -6.78
N TYR A 117 7.49 -3.62 -6.59
CA TYR A 117 7.02 -4.98 -6.67
C TYR A 117 5.59 -5.06 -7.17
N GLN A 118 5.21 -6.20 -7.74
CA GLN A 118 3.86 -6.46 -8.22
C GLN A 118 3.49 -7.92 -8.02
N GLY A 119 2.25 -8.17 -7.66
CA GLY A 119 1.70 -9.51 -7.49
C GLY A 119 0.21 -9.56 -7.79
N CYS A 120 -0.34 -10.76 -7.75
CA CYS A 120 -1.74 -11.04 -8.01
C CYS A 120 -2.32 -11.98 -6.95
N ALA A 121 -3.64 -11.97 -6.83
CA ALA A 121 -4.37 -12.97 -6.08
C ALA A 121 -4.74 -14.16 -6.98
N ASP A 122 -4.74 -15.37 -6.42
CA ASP A 122 -5.09 -16.62 -7.12
C ASP A 122 -6.49 -16.58 -7.79
N ILE A 123 -7.35 -15.69 -7.31
CA ILE A 123 -8.69 -15.46 -7.87
C ILE A 123 -8.69 -14.63 -9.16
N GLY A 124 -7.51 -14.27 -9.70
CA GLY A 124 -7.36 -13.55 -10.96
C GLY A 124 -7.35 -12.03 -10.84
N PHE A 125 -7.19 -11.46 -9.64
CA PHE A 125 -7.01 -10.02 -9.44
C PHE A 125 -5.52 -9.68 -9.32
N CYS A 126 -5.03 -8.73 -10.12
CA CYS A 126 -3.67 -8.25 -10.02
C CYS A 126 -3.61 -6.87 -9.39
N TYR A 127 -2.75 -6.74 -8.38
CA TYR A 127 -2.48 -5.45 -7.75
C TYR A 127 -1.69 -4.55 -8.72
N PRO A 128 -1.93 -3.24 -8.71
CA PRO A 128 -1.03 -2.32 -9.41
C PRO A 128 0.38 -2.40 -8.80
N PRO A 129 1.43 -2.02 -9.54
CA PRO A 129 2.78 -1.97 -9.00
C PRO A 129 2.83 -1.15 -7.71
N GLN A 130 3.46 -1.70 -6.68
CA GLN A 130 3.65 -1.08 -5.38
C GLN A 130 5.09 -0.57 -5.25
N GLN A 131 5.29 0.44 -4.43
CA GLN A 131 6.63 0.95 -4.09
C GLN A 131 6.78 1.10 -2.59
N ALA A 132 7.98 0.79 -2.09
CA ALA A 132 8.36 1.02 -0.71
C ALA A 132 9.75 1.67 -0.67
N GLU A 133 9.86 2.78 0.06
CA GLU A 133 11.16 3.37 0.38
C GLU A 133 11.76 2.65 1.59
N LEU A 134 13.00 2.25 1.47
CA LEU A 134 13.74 1.51 2.49
C LEU A 134 14.95 2.33 2.90
N SER A 135 15.03 2.69 4.17
CA SER A 135 16.16 3.43 4.73
C SER A 135 16.61 2.75 6.02
N PHE A 136 17.91 2.48 6.11
CA PHE A 136 18.49 1.89 7.30
C PHE A 136 19.38 2.92 8.00
N SER A 137 18.91 3.40 9.14
CA SER A 137 19.73 4.23 10.04
C SER A 137 20.61 3.34 10.92
N ARG A 138 21.93 3.56 10.86
CA ARG A 138 22.88 2.95 11.80
C ARG A 138 22.85 3.64 13.15
#